data_52b1d93fa04ce07d7dbb86be92ce243e
#
_entry.id   52b1d93fa04ce07d7dbb86be92ce243e
#
_cell.length_a   1.000
_cell.length_b   1.000
_cell.length_c   1.000
_cell.angle_alpha   90.00
_cell.angle_beta   90.00
_cell.angle_gamma   90.00
#
_symmetry.space_group_name_H-M   'P 1'
#
loop_
_entity.id
_entity.type
_entity.pdbx_description
1 polymer ?
#
loop_
_entity_poly.entity_id
_entity_poly.type
_entity_poly.pdbx_seq_one_letter_code
_entity_poly.pdbx_strand_id
1 'polypeptide(L)'
;TGMLKQKYHKGDKVLLNGSENNVGSSIQCVKRDTELIILLGLLILVLMMIAGKKGLLTIVTVGINIVIFTAGFLKSGDDADVVAICNKMVIFFAVVTLIGLNGLHRKTWAALLSTLCILAMIMGIFDAVISHTAELDYSTMEYLGSIDNPDEIFHAEILLSGLGAIMD
;
A
#
# COMPACT_ATOMS: atom_id res chain seq x y z
N THR A 1 11.07 -8.31 -26.83
CA THR A 1 10.01 -8.72 -25.92
C THR A 1 10.53 -9.86 -25.04
N GLY A 2 11.28 -9.49 -24.00
CA GLY A 2 11.84 -10.44 -23.03
C GLY A 2 10.91 -10.68 -21.88
N MET A 3 9.92 -11.55 -22.04
CA MET A 3 9.26 -12.15 -20.88
C MET A 3 10.28 -12.99 -20.14
N LEU A 4 10.57 -12.64 -18.89
CA LEU A 4 11.35 -13.46 -17.98
C LEU A 4 10.70 -14.84 -17.90
N LYS A 5 11.32 -15.84 -18.55
CA LYS A 5 10.89 -17.25 -18.44
C LYS A 5 11.13 -17.69 -17.00
N GLN A 6 10.10 -17.63 -16.15
CA GLN A 6 10.13 -18.29 -14.86
C GLN A 6 10.25 -19.81 -15.09
N LYS A 7 11.31 -20.39 -14.53
CA LYS A 7 11.48 -21.86 -14.57
C LYS A 7 10.69 -22.47 -13.41
N TYR A 8 9.72 -23.30 -13.73
CA TYR A 8 8.93 -24.06 -12.77
C TYR A 8 9.58 -25.45 -12.53
N HIS A 9 9.61 -25.88 -11.28
CA HIS A 9 10.11 -27.19 -10.91
C HIS A 9 8.96 -28.10 -10.46
N LYS A 10 9.17 -29.40 -10.61
CA LYS A 10 8.16 -30.38 -10.18
C LYS A 10 8.01 -30.34 -8.66
N GLY A 11 6.84 -29.95 -8.18
CA GLY A 11 6.52 -29.77 -6.76
C GLY A 11 6.19 -28.32 -6.37
N ASP A 12 6.40 -27.36 -7.27
CA ASP A 12 6.03 -25.97 -7.03
C ASP A 12 4.51 -25.82 -6.97
N LYS A 13 4.04 -25.10 -5.95
CA LYS A 13 2.63 -24.68 -5.87
C LYS A 13 2.46 -23.44 -6.70
N VAL A 14 1.53 -23.45 -7.67
CA VAL A 14 1.31 -22.34 -8.61
C VAL A 14 -0.11 -21.83 -8.49
N LEU A 15 -0.29 -20.52 -8.71
CA LEU A 15 -1.60 -19.90 -8.90
C LEU A 15 -1.99 -20.02 -10.37
N LEU A 16 -3.17 -20.58 -10.61
CA LEU A 16 -3.75 -20.74 -11.93
C LEU A 16 -4.82 -19.67 -12.14
N ASN A 17 -4.73 -18.96 -13.25
CA ASN A 17 -5.83 -18.13 -13.72
C ASN A 17 -6.68 -18.96 -14.67
N GLY A 18 -7.85 -19.38 -14.21
CA GLY A 18 -8.77 -20.20 -14.97
C GLY A 18 -10.20 -19.85 -14.62
N SER A 19 -11.03 -19.62 -15.63
CA SER A 19 -12.48 -19.62 -15.46
C SER A 19 -12.93 -21.08 -15.34
N GLU A 20 -13.87 -21.34 -14.45
CA GLU A 20 -14.39 -22.68 -14.07
C GLU A 20 -14.84 -23.57 -15.24
N ASN A 21 -14.92 -23.01 -16.47
CA ASN A 21 -15.42 -23.69 -17.67
C ASN A 21 -14.43 -23.76 -18.85
N ASN A 22 -13.16 -23.34 -18.71
CA ASN A 22 -12.22 -23.36 -19.83
C ASN A 22 -10.95 -24.16 -19.55
N VAL A 23 -10.66 -25.12 -20.46
CA VAL A 23 -9.49 -26.02 -20.48
C VAL A 23 -8.15 -25.31 -20.74
N GLY A 24 -8.04 -24.01 -20.48
CA GLY A 24 -6.85 -23.22 -20.70
C GLY A 24 -6.46 -22.42 -19.47
N SER A 25 -6.11 -23.10 -18.36
CA SER A 25 -5.57 -22.42 -17.19
C SER A 25 -4.11 -22.00 -17.47
N SER A 26 -3.85 -20.70 -17.47
CA SER A 26 -2.47 -20.17 -17.52
C SER A 26 -1.90 -20.06 -16.11
N ILE A 27 -0.62 -20.46 -15.96
CA ILE A 27 0.10 -20.29 -14.70
C ILE A 27 0.43 -18.80 -14.54
N GLN A 28 -0.10 -18.19 -13.49
CA GLN A 28 0.10 -16.76 -13.22
C GLN A 28 1.40 -16.51 -12.45
N CYS A 29 1.62 -17.24 -11.37
CA CYS A 29 2.86 -17.13 -10.58
C CYS A 29 3.05 -18.35 -9.66
N VAL A 30 4.27 -18.49 -9.11
CA VAL A 30 4.57 -19.47 -8.07
C VAL A 30 4.02 -18.99 -6.73
N LYS A 31 3.30 -19.84 -6.03
CA LYS A 31 2.77 -19.55 -4.71
C LYS A 31 3.88 -19.60 -3.66
N ARG A 32 4.28 -18.44 -3.15
CA ARG A 32 5.38 -18.27 -2.18
C ARG A 32 4.90 -17.92 -0.78
N ASP A 33 3.70 -18.30 -0.43
CA ASP A 33 3.09 -17.94 0.86
C ASP A 33 3.94 -18.36 2.06
N THR A 34 4.53 -19.58 2.00
CA THR A 34 5.33 -20.11 3.07
C THR A 34 6.62 -19.30 3.28
N GLU A 35 7.29 -18.91 2.19
CA GLU A 35 8.50 -18.08 2.25
C GLU A 35 8.18 -16.69 2.79
N LEU A 36 7.07 -16.09 2.36
CA LEU A 36 6.62 -14.78 2.84
C LEU A 36 6.25 -14.82 4.33
N ILE A 37 5.59 -15.89 4.81
CA ILE A 37 5.23 -16.05 6.22
C ILE A 37 6.50 -16.20 7.08
N ILE A 38 7.49 -16.97 6.61
CA ILE A 38 8.77 -17.12 7.32
C ILE A 38 9.51 -15.78 7.37
N LEU A 39 9.57 -15.04 6.26
CA LEU A 39 10.21 -13.74 6.20
C LEU A 39 9.52 -12.74 7.13
N LEU A 40 8.20 -12.71 7.12
CA LEU A 40 7.40 -11.86 8.01
C LEU A 40 7.62 -12.22 9.48
N GLY A 41 7.65 -13.52 9.81
CA GLY A 41 7.94 -14.00 11.15
C GLY A 41 9.33 -13.60 11.64
N LEU A 42 10.33 -13.71 10.75
CA LEU A 42 11.70 -13.25 11.04
C LEU A 42 11.75 -11.74 11.27
N LEU A 43 11.08 -10.96 10.43
CA LEU A 43 10.99 -9.50 10.57
C LEU A 43 10.37 -9.10 11.92
N ILE A 44 9.26 -9.73 12.30
CA ILE A 44 8.60 -9.51 13.59
C ILE A 44 9.55 -9.84 14.75
N LEU A 45 10.26 -10.97 14.67
CA LEU A 45 11.20 -11.39 15.70
C LEU A 45 12.34 -10.38 15.86
N VAL A 46 12.94 -9.96 14.76
CA VAL A 46 14.02 -8.95 14.77
C VAL A 46 13.52 -7.62 15.33
N LEU A 47 12.33 -7.18 14.94
CA LEU A 47 11.74 -5.94 15.44
C LEU A 47 11.49 -6.01 16.95
N MET A 48 11.01 -7.16 17.45
CA MET A 48 10.81 -7.36 18.89
C MET A 48 12.13 -7.40 19.67
N MET A 49 13.18 -7.98 19.10
CA MET A 49 14.50 -8.01 19.73
C MET A 49 15.13 -6.63 19.85
N ILE A 50 14.99 -5.79 18.81
CA ILE A 50 15.63 -4.47 18.77
C ILE A 50 14.79 -3.43 19.55
N ALA A 51 13.50 -3.37 19.32
CA ALA A 51 12.62 -2.31 19.84
C ALA A 51 11.81 -2.70 21.10
N GLY A 52 11.86 -3.97 21.51
CA GLY A 52 11.18 -4.45 22.70
C GLY A 52 9.67 -4.14 22.71
N LYS A 53 9.17 -3.54 23.79
CA LYS A 53 7.73 -3.18 23.92
C LYS A 53 7.24 -2.20 22.86
N LYS A 54 8.10 -1.29 22.40
CA LYS A 54 7.75 -0.36 21.31
C LYS A 54 7.61 -1.09 19.99
N GLY A 55 8.45 -2.10 19.73
CA GLY A 55 8.33 -2.96 18.57
C GLY A 55 6.98 -3.70 18.50
N LEU A 56 6.50 -4.20 19.64
CA LEU A 56 5.19 -4.83 19.71
C LEU A 56 4.06 -3.83 19.38
N LEU A 57 4.13 -2.61 19.93
CA LEU A 57 3.16 -1.56 19.60
C LEU A 57 3.17 -1.22 18.10
N THR A 58 4.35 -1.15 17.49
CA THR A 58 4.49 -0.92 16.04
C THR A 58 3.81 -2.03 15.25
N ILE A 59 4.05 -3.30 15.59
CA ILE A 59 3.42 -4.44 14.91
C ILE A 59 1.90 -4.39 15.01
N VAL A 60 1.37 -4.10 16.20
CA VAL A 60 -0.08 -3.98 16.42
C VAL A 60 -0.65 -2.82 15.60
N THR A 61 0.01 -1.68 15.59
CA THR A 61 -0.44 -0.50 14.83
C THR A 61 -0.44 -0.78 13.32
N VAL A 62 0.61 -1.39 12.80
CA VAL A 62 0.68 -1.81 11.38
C VAL A 62 -0.41 -2.82 11.07
N GLY A 63 -0.62 -3.81 11.94
CA GLY A 63 -1.70 -4.80 11.78
C GLY A 63 -3.09 -4.15 11.71
N ILE A 64 -3.37 -3.19 12.60
CA ILE A 64 -4.61 -2.42 12.59
C ILE A 64 -4.75 -1.66 11.27
N ASN A 65 -3.70 -0.99 10.81
CA ASN A 65 -3.73 -0.24 9.55
C ASN A 65 -4.01 -1.15 8.36
N ILE A 66 -3.40 -2.33 8.30
CA ILE A 66 -3.64 -3.33 7.23
C ILE A 66 -5.10 -3.79 7.25
N VAL A 67 -5.64 -4.12 8.43
CA VAL A 67 -7.03 -4.58 8.55
C VAL A 67 -8.01 -3.50 8.10
N ILE A 68 -7.79 -2.25 8.49
CA ILE A 68 -8.65 -1.13 8.11
C ILE A 68 -8.54 -0.85 6.62
N PHE A 69 -7.33 -0.89 6.06
CA PHE A 69 -7.10 -0.73 4.62
C PHE A 69 -7.89 -1.79 3.84
N THR A 70 -7.70 -3.06 4.19
CA THR A 70 -8.39 -4.17 3.54
C THR A 70 -9.91 -4.07 3.67
N ALA A 71 -10.41 -3.77 4.88
CA ALA A 71 -11.83 -3.63 5.13
C ALA A 71 -12.45 -2.43 4.38
N GLY A 72 -11.72 -1.33 4.27
CA GLY A 72 -12.13 -0.15 3.52
C GLY A 72 -12.25 -0.43 2.03
N PHE A 73 -11.25 -1.07 1.44
CA PHE A 73 -11.29 -1.46 0.02
C PHE A 73 -12.36 -2.50 -0.28
N LEU A 74 -12.51 -3.54 0.54
CA LEU A 74 -13.54 -4.57 0.34
C LEU A 74 -14.98 -4.04 0.45
N LYS A 75 -15.17 -2.97 1.23
CA LYS A 75 -16.49 -2.35 1.41
C LYS A 75 -16.82 -1.31 0.34
N SER A 76 -15.82 -0.79 -0.34
CA SER A 76 -15.97 0.13 -1.46
C SER A 76 -16.24 -0.68 -2.71
N GLY A 77 -17.42 -0.63 -3.29
CA GLY A 77 -17.75 -1.34 -4.54
C GLY A 77 -16.95 -0.81 -5.75
N ASP A 78 -17.20 -1.40 -6.91
CA ASP A 78 -16.50 -1.09 -8.17
C ASP A 78 -16.63 0.38 -8.63
N ASP A 79 -17.64 1.11 -8.15
CA ASP A 79 -17.87 2.55 -8.46
C ASP A 79 -17.29 3.53 -7.41
N ALA A 80 -16.41 3.07 -6.54
CA ALA A 80 -15.90 3.90 -5.46
C ALA A 80 -14.76 4.80 -5.91
N ASP A 81 -14.81 6.08 -5.54
CA ASP A 81 -13.74 7.05 -5.72
C ASP A 81 -12.51 6.64 -4.87
N VAL A 82 -11.54 6.02 -5.53
CA VAL A 82 -10.31 5.48 -4.91
C VAL A 82 -9.53 6.58 -4.22
N VAL A 83 -9.47 7.79 -4.81
CA VAL A 83 -8.74 8.94 -4.24
C VAL A 83 -9.37 9.38 -2.92
N ALA A 84 -10.70 9.50 -2.87
CA ALA A 84 -11.40 9.90 -1.65
C ALA A 84 -11.23 8.87 -0.52
N ILE A 85 -11.21 7.58 -0.85
CA ILE A 85 -10.98 6.50 0.10
C ILE A 85 -9.55 6.56 0.62
N CYS A 86 -8.56 6.65 -0.27
CA CYS A 86 -7.15 6.74 0.10
C CYS A 86 -6.86 7.98 0.96
N ASN A 87 -7.43 9.12 0.62
CA ASN A 87 -7.26 10.35 1.40
C ASN A 87 -7.79 10.19 2.84
N LYS A 88 -8.98 9.61 3.02
CA LYS A 88 -9.52 9.32 4.35
C LYS A 88 -8.65 8.30 5.11
N MET A 89 -8.16 7.28 4.42
CA MET A 89 -7.30 6.25 5.02
C MET A 89 -5.94 6.79 5.44
N VAL A 90 -5.32 7.65 4.63
CA VAL A 90 -4.03 8.28 4.94
C VAL A 90 -4.13 9.12 6.22
N ILE A 91 -5.19 9.92 6.35
CA ILE A 91 -5.45 10.68 7.58
C ILE A 91 -5.62 9.74 8.77
N PHE A 92 -6.41 8.68 8.59
CA PHE A 92 -6.65 7.71 9.65
C PHE A 92 -5.36 6.99 10.06
N PHE A 93 -4.52 6.56 9.10
CA PHE A 93 -3.24 5.93 9.37
C PHE A 93 -2.28 6.85 10.13
N ALA A 94 -2.20 8.13 9.73
CA ALA A 94 -1.40 9.11 10.44
C ALA A 94 -1.85 9.23 11.90
N VAL A 95 -3.16 9.33 12.15
CA VAL A 95 -3.72 9.43 13.50
C VAL A 95 -3.42 8.17 14.31
N VAL A 96 -3.74 6.99 13.79
CA VAL A 96 -3.56 5.72 14.50
C VAL A 96 -2.08 5.46 14.79
N THR A 97 -1.20 5.71 13.84
CA THR A 97 0.22 5.44 13.99
C THR A 97 0.87 6.42 14.98
N LEU A 98 0.64 7.72 14.83
CA LEU A 98 1.24 8.72 15.70
C LEU A 98 0.72 8.61 17.14
N ILE A 99 -0.58 8.40 17.32
CA ILE A 99 -1.15 8.24 18.66
C ILE A 99 -0.78 6.88 19.25
N GLY A 100 -0.79 5.82 18.44
CA GLY A 100 -0.43 4.48 18.89
C GLY A 100 1.01 4.36 19.38
N LEU A 101 1.95 4.99 18.67
CA LEU A 101 3.37 4.92 19.02
C LEU A 101 3.79 5.93 20.09
N ASN A 102 3.27 7.15 20.04
CA ASN A 102 3.71 8.25 20.88
C ASN A 102 2.74 8.61 22.01
N GLY A 103 1.52 8.04 22.00
CA GLY A 103 0.47 8.37 22.94
C GLY A 103 -0.14 9.76 22.75
N LEU A 104 -1.09 10.12 23.61
CA LEU A 104 -1.83 11.38 23.58
C LEU A 104 -1.05 12.51 24.27
N HIS A 105 0.02 12.97 23.67
CA HIS A 105 0.84 14.07 24.20
C HIS A 105 0.73 15.31 23.29
N ARG A 106 1.01 16.50 23.83
CA ARG A 106 1.02 17.74 23.04
C ARG A 106 1.95 17.66 21.83
N LYS A 107 3.08 16.95 21.97
CA LYS A 107 4.04 16.71 20.88
C LYS A 107 3.44 15.89 19.76
N THR A 108 2.60 14.89 20.08
CA THR A 108 1.92 14.03 19.09
C THR A 108 0.94 14.84 18.25
N TRP A 109 0.22 15.77 18.87
CA TRP A 109 -0.70 16.67 18.14
C TRP A 109 0.04 17.61 17.19
N ALA A 110 1.18 18.16 17.64
CA ALA A 110 2.01 18.98 16.77
C ALA A 110 2.58 18.17 15.58
N ALA A 111 3.04 16.93 15.83
CA ALA A 111 3.51 16.03 14.80
C ALA A 111 2.39 15.67 13.81
N LEU A 112 1.20 15.36 14.31
CA LEU A 112 0.04 15.05 13.47
C LEU A 112 -0.33 16.23 12.56
N LEU A 113 -0.39 17.44 13.13
CA LEU A 113 -0.71 18.63 12.37
C LEU A 113 0.33 18.90 11.28
N SER A 114 1.64 18.80 11.61
CA SER A 114 2.70 18.97 10.63
C SER A 114 2.67 17.91 9.54
N THR A 115 2.42 16.63 9.88
CA THR A 115 2.27 15.56 8.91
C THR A 115 1.14 15.82 7.93
N LEU A 116 -0.04 16.20 8.43
CA LEU A 116 -1.19 16.52 7.59
C LEU A 116 -0.95 17.75 6.71
N CYS A 117 -0.25 18.76 7.24
CA CYS A 117 0.10 19.97 6.49
C CYS A 117 1.06 19.67 5.34
N ILE A 118 2.06 18.81 5.58
CA ILE A 118 3.02 18.39 4.54
C ILE A 118 2.32 17.53 3.48
N LEU A 119 1.45 16.60 3.89
CA LEU A 119 0.65 15.82 2.94
C LEU A 119 -0.23 16.70 2.06
N ALA A 120 -0.91 17.68 2.64
CA ALA A 120 -1.71 18.64 1.88
C ALA A 120 -0.85 19.45 0.90
N MET A 121 0.37 19.84 1.32
CA MET A 121 1.33 20.51 0.42
C MET A 121 1.77 19.61 -0.74
N ILE A 122 2.10 18.35 -0.47
CA ILE A 122 2.52 17.40 -1.50
C ILE A 122 1.40 17.23 -2.53
N MET A 123 0.16 17.03 -2.08
CA MET A 123 -0.99 16.90 -2.98
C MET A 123 -1.26 18.18 -3.76
N GLY A 124 -1.19 19.34 -3.12
CA GLY A 124 -1.38 20.63 -3.80
C GLY A 124 -0.31 20.91 -4.87
N ILE A 125 0.94 20.54 -4.62
CA ILE A 125 2.01 20.65 -5.62
C ILE A 125 1.78 19.65 -6.76
N PHE A 126 1.39 18.43 -6.43
CA PHE A 126 1.11 17.40 -7.42
C PHE A 126 -0.04 17.80 -8.36
N ASP A 127 -1.16 18.24 -7.80
CA ASP A 127 -2.31 18.72 -8.56
C ASP A 127 -1.95 19.94 -9.44
N ALA A 128 -1.15 20.86 -8.90
CA ALA A 128 -0.66 22.01 -9.66
C ALA A 128 0.24 21.60 -10.83
N VAL A 129 1.11 20.60 -10.63
CA VAL A 129 1.98 20.08 -11.70
C VAL A 129 1.15 19.38 -12.78
N ILE A 130 0.23 18.48 -12.38
CA ILE A 130 -0.61 17.77 -13.35
C ILE A 130 -1.49 18.72 -14.15
N SER A 131 -2.08 19.74 -13.50
CA SER A 131 -2.92 20.70 -14.20
C SER A 131 -2.18 21.58 -15.22
N HIS A 132 -0.85 21.69 -15.11
CA HIS A 132 0.00 22.48 -16.01
C HIS A 132 0.83 21.62 -16.99
N THR A 133 0.81 20.32 -16.83
CA THR A 133 1.56 19.38 -17.69
C THR A 133 0.57 18.73 -18.66
N ALA A 134 1.05 18.37 -19.85
CA ALA A 134 0.28 17.54 -20.78
C ALA A 134 -0.08 16.21 -20.12
N GLU A 135 -1.17 15.58 -20.58
CA GLU A 135 -1.62 14.28 -20.08
C GLU A 135 -0.46 13.30 -19.92
N LEU A 136 -0.34 12.71 -18.75
CA LEU A 136 0.71 11.75 -18.44
C LEU A 136 0.52 10.49 -19.31
N ASP A 137 1.55 10.10 -20.04
CA ASP A 137 1.51 8.87 -20.81
C ASP A 137 1.81 7.66 -19.92
N TYR A 138 0.78 7.04 -19.42
CA TYR A 138 0.84 5.84 -18.59
C TYR A 138 1.12 4.57 -19.42
N SER A 139 1.12 4.63 -20.75
CA SER A 139 1.32 3.47 -21.61
C SER A 139 2.71 2.83 -21.44
N THR A 140 3.67 3.61 -20.94
CA THR A 140 5.03 3.13 -20.63
C THR A 140 5.14 2.46 -19.27
N MET A 141 4.13 2.62 -18.42
CA MET A 141 4.06 2.00 -17.10
C MET A 141 3.27 0.70 -17.19
N GLU A 142 3.98 -0.44 -17.18
CA GLU A 142 3.41 -1.79 -17.40
C GLU A 142 2.24 -2.11 -16.48
N TYR A 143 2.17 -1.47 -15.32
CA TYR A 143 1.14 -1.70 -14.30
C TYR A 143 -0.07 -0.77 -14.45
N LEU A 144 0.16 0.51 -14.66
CA LEU A 144 -0.90 1.54 -14.73
C LEU A 144 -1.59 1.56 -16.10
N GLY A 145 -0.89 1.18 -17.17
CA GLY A 145 -1.45 1.17 -18.52
C GLY A 145 -2.57 0.15 -18.77
N SER A 146 -2.81 -0.78 -17.81
CA SER A 146 -3.88 -1.79 -17.90
C SER A 146 -5.12 -1.47 -17.04
N ILE A 147 -5.15 -0.32 -16.41
CA ILE A 147 -6.19 0.08 -15.45
C ILE A 147 -7.05 1.18 -16.05
N ASP A 148 -8.37 1.14 -15.82
CA ASP A 148 -9.33 2.08 -16.39
C ASP A 148 -9.14 3.52 -15.92
N ASN A 149 -8.67 3.75 -14.67
CA ASN A 149 -8.42 5.06 -14.09
C ASN A 149 -7.01 5.16 -13.50
N PRO A 150 -5.95 5.25 -14.32
CA PRO A 150 -4.58 5.26 -13.85
C PRO A 150 -4.23 6.50 -13.00
N ASP A 151 -4.84 7.65 -13.28
CA ASP A 151 -4.62 8.89 -12.53
C ASP A 151 -4.98 8.76 -11.05
N GLU A 152 -6.11 8.12 -10.74
CA GLU A 152 -6.56 7.92 -9.37
C GLU A 152 -5.62 7.04 -8.57
N ILE A 153 -5.09 5.99 -9.20
CA ILE A 153 -4.15 5.08 -8.55
C ILE A 153 -2.83 5.78 -8.32
N PHE A 154 -2.36 6.54 -9.29
CA PHE A 154 -1.12 7.31 -9.17
C PHE A 154 -1.21 8.37 -8.06
N HIS A 155 -2.35 9.06 -7.92
CA HIS A 155 -2.65 9.93 -6.79
C HIS A 155 -2.59 9.21 -5.44
N ALA A 156 -3.19 8.04 -5.36
CA ALA A 156 -3.21 7.23 -4.15
C ALA A 156 -1.80 6.74 -3.76
N GLU A 157 -0.99 6.34 -4.73
CA GLU A 157 0.41 5.94 -4.53
C GLU A 157 1.27 7.08 -3.99
N ILE A 158 1.12 8.29 -4.54
CA ILE A 158 1.84 9.48 -4.05
C ILE A 158 1.45 9.82 -2.62
N LEU A 159 0.16 9.76 -2.28
CA LEU A 159 -0.32 9.97 -0.92
C LEU A 159 0.27 8.98 0.08
N LEU A 160 0.22 7.69 -0.25
CA LEU A 160 0.74 6.64 0.62
C LEU A 160 2.26 6.70 0.76
N SER A 161 2.97 6.96 -0.35
CA SER A 161 4.43 7.13 -0.34
C SER A 161 4.84 8.36 0.44
N GLY A 162 4.12 9.48 0.27
CA GLY A 162 4.33 10.71 1.02
C GLY A 162 4.14 10.51 2.51
N LEU A 163 3.07 9.79 2.91
CA LEU A 163 2.85 9.46 4.32
C LEU A 163 4.00 8.62 4.88
N GLY A 164 4.44 7.58 4.16
CA GLY A 164 5.58 6.77 4.56
C GLY A 164 6.83 7.59 4.77
N ALA A 165 7.19 8.44 3.81
CA ALA A 165 8.38 9.28 3.87
C ALA A 165 8.36 10.34 5.01
N ILE A 166 7.17 10.82 5.40
CA ILE A 166 7.05 11.82 6.48
C ILE A 166 7.10 11.16 7.86
N MET A 167 6.66 9.90 7.95
CA MET A 167 6.56 9.19 9.23
C MET A 167 7.86 8.50 9.64
N ASP A 168 8.81 8.31 8.73
CA ASP A 168 10.16 7.81 9.00
C ASP A 168 11.05 8.91 9.62
#